data_5a2de33de6a5bb9152041c7a7ee1550b
#
_entry.id   5a2de33de6a5bb9152041c7a7ee1550b
#
_cell.length_a   1.000
_cell.length_b   1.000
_cell.length_c   1.000
_cell.angle_alpha   90.00
_cell.angle_beta   90.00
_cell.angle_gamma   90.00
#
_symmetry.space_group_name_H-M   'P 1'
#
loop_
_entity.id
_entity.type
_entity.pdbx_description
1 polymer ?
#
loop_
_entity_poly.entity_id
_entity_poly.type
_entity_poly.pdbx_seq_one_letter_code
_entity_poly.pdbx_strand_id
1 'polypeptide(L)'
;MNQVYLIGVVATRSYSSGECGAVGFVLITERARGGGVDRHRIVVEPTSPVDVTTFAVGETVYVRGRLGRFDDTRRVAVIAAEAWSIVPAPSAPDPDVPASRTHASPVEHQRRGHLRHVGIGTPRERLVWVRPATVTGRR
;
A
#
# COMPACT_ATOMS: atom_id res chain seq x y z
N MET A 1 -16.36 14.30 -17.14
CA MET A 1 -15.81 14.51 -15.78
C MET A 1 -14.89 13.34 -15.46
N ASN A 2 -13.63 13.59 -15.12
CA ASN A 2 -12.63 12.55 -14.90
C ASN A 2 -12.58 12.24 -13.39
N GLN A 3 -13.49 11.39 -12.92
CA GLN A 3 -13.62 11.02 -11.52
C GLN A 3 -13.12 9.59 -11.28
N VAL A 4 -12.35 9.39 -10.23
CA VAL A 4 -11.76 8.10 -9.87
C VAL A 4 -12.13 7.78 -8.43
N TYR A 5 -12.47 6.52 -8.20
CA TYR A 5 -12.76 5.94 -6.89
C TYR A 5 -11.85 4.75 -6.68
N LEU A 6 -11.09 4.75 -5.60
CA LEU A 6 -10.17 3.68 -5.25
C LEU A 6 -10.42 3.23 -3.82
N ILE A 7 -10.35 1.93 -3.60
CA ILE A 7 -10.21 1.32 -2.27
C ILE A 7 -8.95 0.47 -2.32
N GLY A 8 -8.03 0.70 -1.40
CA GLY A 8 -6.78 -0.04 -1.37
C GLY A 8 -6.03 0.14 -0.07
N VAL A 9 -4.87 -0.47 0.00
CA VAL A 9 -4.01 -0.46 1.17
C VAL A 9 -2.86 0.52 0.98
N VAL A 10 -2.60 1.34 1.97
CA VAL A 10 -1.48 2.29 1.97
C VAL A 10 -0.17 1.52 1.99
N ALA A 11 0.63 1.65 0.94
CA ALA A 11 1.90 0.93 0.78
C ALA A 11 3.11 1.71 1.30
N THR A 12 3.07 3.02 1.12
CA THR A 12 4.13 3.93 1.60
C THR A 12 3.49 5.19 2.13
N ARG A 13 4.07 5.75 3.19
CA ARG A 13 3.68 7.05 3.71
C ARG A 13 4.09 8.17 2.78
N SER A 14 3.67 9.35 3.13
CA SER A 14 3.85 10.59 2.41
C SER A 14 5.24 10.73 1.77
N TYR A 15 5.24 11.14 0.54
CA TYR A 15 6.40 11.68 -0.15
C TYR A 15 6.11 13.14 -0.47
N SER A 16 7.13 13.97 -0.36
CA SER A 16 7.07 15.34 -0.86
C SER A 16 7.32 15.31 -2.36
N SER A 17 6.46 15.94 -3.12
CA SER A 17 6.61 16.05 -4.57
C SER A 17 7.01 17.47 -4.91
N GLY A 18 8.32 17.68 -5.07
CA GLY A 18 8.89 18.89 -5.65
C GLY A 18 8.54 20.22 -4.96
N GLU A 19 8.72 21.31 -5.71
CA GLU A 19 8.55 22.70 -5.23
C GLU A 19 7.11 23.08 -4.89
N CYS A 20 6.13 22.27 -5.28
CA CYS A 20 4.70 22.59 -5.08
C CYS A 20 4.18 22.28 -3.66
N GLY A 21 4.99 21.71 -2.77
CA GLY A 21 4.57 21.37 -1.40
C GLY A 21 3.46 20.31 -1.30
N ALA A 22 3.09 19.68 -2.41
CA ALA A 22 2.10 18.63 -2.41
C ALA A 22 2.66 17.36 -1.76
N VAL A 23 1.85 16.71 -0.96
CA VAL A 23 2.16 15.45 -0.28
C VAL A 23 1.33 14.33 -0.86
N GLY A 24 1.76 13.12 -0.70
CA GLY A 24 1.04 11.98 -1.23
C GLY A 24 1.43 10.65 -0.60
N PHE A 25 0.78 9.62 -1.04
CA PHE A 25 1.04 8.24 -0.63
C PHE A 25 0.81 7.28 -1.81
N VAL A 26 1.27 6.07 -1.68
CA VAL A 26 1.02 5.00 -2.66
C VAL A 26 -0.04 4.07 -2.12
N LEU A 27 -1.10 3.90 -2.89
CA LEU A 27 -2.17 2.96 -2.64
C LEU A 27 -1.97 1.70 -3.48
N ILE A 28 -2.14 0.54 -2.89
CA ILE A 28 -2.13 -0.76 -3.58
C ILE A 28 -3.55 -1.27 -3.64
N THR A 29 -3.99 -1.65 -4.85
CA THR A 29 -5.25 -2.33 -5.08
C THR A 29 -4.99 -3.72 -5.65
N GLU A 30 -5.79 -4.70 -5.27
CA GLU A 30 -5.73 -6.03 -5.85
C GLU A 30 -6.42 -6.06 -7.21
N ARG A 31 -5.82 -6.77 -8.18
CA ARG A 31 -6.45 -7.01 -9.47
C ARG A 31 -7.51 -8.07 -9.34
N ALA A 32 -8.69 -7.81 -9.89
CA ALA A 32 -9.78 -8.78 -9.95
C ALA A 32 -9.44 -10.04 -10.76
N ARG A 33 -8.47 -9.95 -11.68
CA ARG A 33 -8.01 -11.06 -12.51
C ARG A 33 -6.49 -11.14 -12.52
N GLY A 34 -5.95 -12.33 -12.45
CA GLY A 34 -4.51 -12.59 -12.62
C GLY A 34 -3.65 -12.49 -11.36
N GLY A 35 -4.22 -12.28 -10.17
CA GLY A 35 -3.51 -12.38 -8.88
C GLY A 35 -2.34 -11.41 -8.72
N GLY A 36 -2.45 -10.21 -9.24
CA GLY A 36 -1.47 -9.14 -9.09
C GLY A 36 -2.02 -7.95 -8.32
N VAL A 37 -1.19 -6.94 -8.18
CA VAL A 37 -1.57 -5.66 -7.58
C VAL A 37 -1.23 -4.52 -8.51
N ASP A 38 -2.04 -3.48 -8.47
CA ASP A 38 -1.78 -2.20 -9.10
C ASP A 38 -1.35 -1.19 -8.03
N ARG A 39 -0.43 -0.31 -8.41
CA ARG A 39 0.07 0.76 -7.55
C ARG A 39 -0.43 2.09 -8.09
N HIS A 40 -1.12 2.81 -7.25
CA HIS A 40 -1.66 4.13 -7.57
C HIS A 40 -0.93 5.19 -6.74
N ARG A 41 -0.36 6.17 -7.43
CA ARG A 41 0.17 7.35 -6.76
C ARG A 41 -1.00 8.27 -6.43
N ILE A 42 -1.19 8.56 -5.16
CA ILE A 42 -2.19 9.49 -4.66
C ILE A 42 -1.46 10.79 -4.29
N VAL A 43 -1.93 11.89 -4.83
CA VAL A 43 -1.40 13.22 -4.55
C VAL A 43 -2.48 14.05 -3.90
N VAL A 44 -2.12 14.76 -2.86
CA VAL A 44 -2.99 15.67 -2.13
C VAL A 44 -2.48 17.09 -2.31
N GLU A 45 -3.29 17.93 -2.90
CA GLU A 45 -2.97 19.34 -3.08
C GLU A 45 -2.95 20.06 -1.73
N PRO A 46 -2.11 21.10 -1.54
CA PRO A 46 -2.03 21.82 -0.26
C PRO A 46 -3.34 22.42 0.22
N THR A 47 -4.26 22.68 -0.71
CA THR A 47 -5.59 23.24 -0.42
C THR A 47 -6.64 22.16 -0.10
N SER A 48 -6.28 20.89 -0.23
CA SER A 48 -7.19 19.77 0.06
C SER A 48 -7.40 19.62 1.56
N PRO A 49 -8.62 19.25 2.00
CA PRO A 49 -8.89 18.93 3.39
C PRO A 49 -8.32 17.57 3.82
N VAL A 50 -7.72 16.82 2.91
CA VAL A 50 -7.17 15.50 3.17
C VAL A 50 -5.84 15.60 3.89
N ASP A 51 -5.76 15.07 5.10
CA ASP A 51 -4.51 14.96 5.87
C ASP A 51 -3.89 13.58 5.68
N VAL A 52 -2.83 13.52 4.88
CA VAL A 52 -2.12 12.26 4.59
C VAL A 52 -1.36 11.71 5.79
N THR A 53 -1.09 12.53 6.80
CA THR A 53 -0.34 12.10 7.99
C THR A 53 -1.16 11.17 8.88
N THR A 54 -2.48 11.18 8.73
CA THR A 54 -3.40 10.34 9.48
C THR A 54 -3.41 8.89 9.00
N PHE A 55 -2.95 8.62 7.77
CA PHE A 55 -2.96 7.26 7.22
C PHE A 55 -1.69 6.49 7.56
N ALA A 56 -1.85 5.30 8.11
CA ALA A 56 -0.75 4.40 8.40
C ALA A 56 -0.49 3.42 7.25
N VAL A 57 0.76 2.96 7.11
CA VAL A 57 1.09 1.88 6.18
C VAL A 57 0.35 0.60 6.60
N GLY A 58 -0.29 -0.06 5.66
CA GLY A 58 -1.14 -1.23 5.91
C GLY A 58 -2.62 -0.91 6.15
N GLU A 59 -2.96 0.35 6.30
CA GLU A 59 -4.33 0.80 6.48
C GLU A 59 -5.11 0.74 5.16
N THR A 60 -6.37 0.33 5.21
CA THR A 60 -7.26 0.35 4.05
C THR A 60 -7.96 1.69 3.97
N VAL A 61 -7.74 2.38 2.86
CA VAL A 61 -8.22 3.74 2.63
C VAL A 61 -9.09 3.79 1.39
N TYR A 62 -10.19 4.52 1.48
CA TYR A 62 -10.96 4.97 0.34
C TYR A 62 -10.43 6.31 -0.14
N VAL A 63 -10.31 6.46 -1.45
CA VAL A 63 -9.90 7.71 -2.10
C VAL A 63 -10.87 8.05 -3.21
N ARG A 64 -11.37 9.28 -3.21
CA ARG A 64 -12.10 9.90 -4.31
C ARG A 64 -11.28 11.06 -4.87
N GLY A 65 -11.10 11.09 -6.17
CA GLY A 65 -10.33 12.14 -6.81
C GLY A 65 -10.48 12.17 -8.31
N ARG A 66 -9.52 12.75 -8.96
CA ARG A 66 -9.43 12.83 -10.43
C ARG A 66 -8.08 12.34 -10.92
N LEU A 67 -8.02 11.77 -12.12
CA LEU A 67 -6.74 11.52 -12.77
C LEU A 67 -6.15 12.85 -13.23
N GLY A 68 -4.89 13.06 -12.95
CA GLY A 68 -4.17 14.22 -13.38
C GLY A 68 -2.69 13.91 -13.62
N ARG A 69 -2.04 14.80 -14.35
CA ARG A 69 -0.58 14.83 -14.40
C ARG A 69 -0.12 15.69 -13.24
N PHE A 70 0.78 15.14 -12.47
CA PHE A 70 1.42 15.85 -11.39
C PHE A 70 2.92 15.86 -11.66
N ASP A 71 3.48 17.05 -11.66
CA ASP A 71 4.87 17.37 -12.02
C ASP A 71 5.25 17.19 -13.50
N ASP A 72 6.48 17.55 -13.85
CA ASP A 72 7.04 17.45 -15.21
C ASP A 72 7.31 16.00 -15.67
N THR A 73 7.08 15.02 -14.83
CA THR A 73 7.44 13.61 -15.11
C THR A 73 6.47 12.90 -16.04
N ARG A 74 5.41 13.56 -16.53
CA ARG A 74 4.32 12.98 -17.34
C ARG A 74 3.61 11.78 -16.71
N ARG A 75 3.89 11.48 -15.45
CA ARG A 75 3.26 10.37 -14.74
C ARG A 75 1.84 10.74 -14.34
N VAL A 76 0.93 9.78 -14.51
CA VAL A 76 -0.45 9.93 -14.08
C VAL A 76 -0.53 9.64 -12.58
N ALA A 77 -1.22 10.50 -11.86
CA ALA A 77 -1.52 10.34 -10.45
C ALA A 77 -3.02 10.55 -10.22
N VAL A 78 -3.53 10.07 -9.10
CA VAL A 78 -4.85 10.42 -8.61
C VAL A 78 -4.71 11.62 -7.68
N ILE A 79 -5.30 12.74 -8.08
CA ILE A 79 -5.36 13.93 -7.24
C ILE A 79 -6.56 13.77 -6.33
N ALA A 80 -6.31 13.54 -5.03
CA ALA A 80 -7.33 13.24 -4.06
C ALA A 80 -8.12 14.50 -3.68
N ALA A 81 -9.43 14.42 -3.79
CA ALA A 81 -10.37 15.40 -3.25
C ALA A 81 -10.86 14.99 -1.86
N GLU A 82 -11.00 13.69 -1.64
CA GLU A 82 -11.43 13.09 -0.37
C GLU A 82 -10.66 11.79 -0.14
N ALA A 83 -10.29 11.52 1.09
CA ALA A 83 -9.76 10.24 1.52
C ALA A 83 -10.09 9.99 2.99
N TRP A 84 -10.42 8.76 3.34
CA TRP A 84 -10.67 8.34 4.72
C TRP A 84 -10.34 6.86 4.93
N SER A 85 -9.98 6.54 6.15
CA SER A 85 -9.68 5.18 6.59
C SER A 85 -10.94 4.35 6.68
N ILE A 86 -10.87 3.12 6.14
CA ILE A 86 -11.94 2.13 6.26
C ILE A 86 -11.56 1.10 7.31
N VAL A 87 -10.33 0.61 7.25
CA VAL A 87 -9.81 -0.41 8.17
C VAL A 87 -8.43 0.04 8.64
N PRO A 88 -8.22 0.14 9.95
CA PRO A 88 -6.93 0.53 10.49
C PRO A 88 -5.83 -0.45 10.10
N ALA A 89 -4.60 0.02 10.12
CA ALA A 89 -3.45 -0.83 9.87
C ALA A 89 -3.41 -1.99 10.87
N PRO A 90 -3.08 -3.21 10.41
CA PRO A 90 -2.86 -4.32 11.32
C PRO A 90 -1.73 -3.96 12.29
N SER A 91 -1.95 -4.24 13.56
CA SER A 91 -0.91 -4.05 14.58
C SER A 91 0.35 -4.82 14.18
N ALA A 92 1.51 -4.20 14.37
CA ALA A 92 2.77 -4.91 14.21
C ALA A 92 2.76 -6.15 15.11
N PRO A 93 3.26 -7.31 14.65
CA PRO A 93 3.35 -8.49 15.49
C PRO A 93 4.21 -8.15 16.71
N ASP A 94 3.69 -8.50 17.89
CA ASP A 94 4.38 -8.29 19.16
C ASP A 94 5.73 -9.02 19.11
N PRO A 95 6.87 -8.34 19.29
CA PRO A 95 8.19 -8.98 19.24
C PRO A 95 8.40 -10.03 20.33
N ASP A 96 7.60 -9.97 21.40
CA ASP A 96 7.68 -10.90 22.53
C ASP A 96 6.79 -12.15 22.37
N VAL A 97 5.98 -12.24 21.32
CA VAL A 97 5.25 -13.47 21.02
C VAL A 97 6.20 -14.46 20.34
N PRO A 98 6.65 -15.52 21.03
CA PRO A 98 7.52 -16.51 20.42
C PRO A 98 6.78 -17.11 19.21
N ALA A 99 7.38 -16.98 18.04
CA ALA A 99 6.87 -17.62 16.83
C ALA A 99 6.71 -19.11 17.16
N SER A 100 5.48 -19.58 17.20
CA SER A 100 5.16 -20.99 17.42
C SER A 100 5.85 -21.82 16.35
N ARG A 101 6.98 -22.41 16.69
CA ARG A 101 7.79 -23.26 15.81
C ARG A 101 7.16 -24.65 15.74
N THR A 102 6.06 -24.77 15.05
CA THR A 102 5.60 -26.08 14.57
C THR A 102 6.36 -26.41 13.29
N HIS A 103 7.54 -27.01 13.45
CA HIS A 103 8.32 -27.54 12.34
C HIS A 103 7.76 -28.89 11.89
N ALA A 104 6.64 -28.88 11.19
CA ALA A 104 6.37 -29.93 10.23
C ALA A 104 7.12 -29.58 8.95
N SER A 105 7.94 -30.50 8.41
CA SER A 105 8.58 -30.32 7.11
C SER A 105 7.52 -29.94 6.08
N PRO A 106 7.70 -28.85 5.34
CA PRO A 106 6.66 -28.40 4.41
C PRO A 106 6.50 -29.41 3.30
N VAL A 107 5.35 -30.05 3.22
CA VAL A 107 4.88 -30.71 2.02
C VAL A 107 4.83 -29.68 0.89
N GLU A 108 5.15 -30.09 -0.32
CA GLU A 108 5.05 -29.22 -1.49
C GLU A 108 3.68 -28.52 -1.51
N HIS A 109 3.69 -27.20 -1.48
CA HIS A 109 2.47 -26.43 -1.50
C HIS A 109 2.67 -25.10 -2.25
N GLN A 110 1.61 -24.64 -2.87
CA GLN A 110 1.59 -23.32 -3.48
C GLN A 110 1.30 -22.23 -2.44
N ARG A 111 2.21 -21.31 -2.28
CA ARG A 111 1.95 -20.08 -1.51
C ARG A 111 1.23 -19.07 -2.38
N ARG A 112 0.11 -18.59 -1.90
CA ARG A 112 -0.58 -17.44 -2.52
C ARG A 112 0.28 -16.19 -2.37
N GLY A 113 0.18 -15.28 -3.34
CA GLY A 113 0.75 -13.95 -3.22
C GLY A 113 0.14 -13.22 -2.02
N HIS A 114 0.94 -12.42 -1.34
CA HIS A 114 0.52 -11.64 -0.18
C HIS A 114 1.33 -10.35 -0.06
N LEU A 115 0.78 -9.39 0.68
CA LEU A 115 1.49 -8.17 1.05
C LEU A 115 2.36 -8.45 2.29
N ARG A 116 3.62 -8.03 2.23
CA ARG A 116 4.57 -8.12 3.34
C ARG A 116 4.98 -6.72 3.79
N HIS A 117 4.92 -6.49 5.10
CA HIS A 117 5.50 -5.30 5.73
C HIS A 117 7.02 -5.41 5.79
N VAL A 118 7.71 -4.38 5.35
CA VAL A 118 9.16 -4.29 5.38
C VAL A 118 9.56 -2.98 6.04
N GLY A 119 10.53 -3.02 6.95
CA GLY A 119 11.04 -1.84 7.63
C GLY A 119 10.09 -1.23 8.66
N ILE A 120 9.31 -2.08 9.36
CA ILE A 120 8.35 -1.66 10.40
C ILE A 120 9.04 -0.75 11.42
N GLY A 121 8.42 0.39 11.70
CA GLY A 121 8.93 1.37 12.66
C GLY A 121 10.09 2.23 12.15
N THR A 122 10.49 2.11 10.90
CA THR A 122 11.53 2.93 10.28
C THR A 122 10.93 3.91 9.27
N PRO A 123 11.67 5.00 8.89
CA PRO A 123 11.25 5.88 7.80
C PRO A 123 11.12 5.19 6.43
N ARG A 124 11.62 3.96 6.31
CA ARG A 124 11.54 3.13 5.10
C ARG A 124 10.44 2.08 5.17
N GLU A 125 9.54 2.18 6.11
CA GLU A 125 8.40 1.28 6.23
C GLU A 125 7.54 1.28 4.96
N ARG A 126 7.30 0.08 4.40
CA ARG A 126 6.53 -0.11 3.17
C ARG A 126 5.92 -1.50 3.10
N LEU A 127 4.85 -1.62 2.32
CA LEU A 127 4.30 -2.91 1.91
C LEU A 127 4.88 -3.33 0.57
N VAL A 128 5.31 -4.58 0.48
CA VAL A 128 5.84 -5.20 -0.73
C VAL A 128 4.98 -6.40 -1.08
N TRP A 129 4.58 -6.48 -2.36
CA TRP A 129 3.91 -7.66 -2.86
C TRP A 129 4.87 -8.83 -3.02
N VAL A 130 4.61 -9.92 -2.33
CA VAL A 130 5.31 -11.19 -2.50
C VAL A 130 4.53 -12.04 -3.48
N ARG A 131 5.16 -12.37 -4.60
CA ARG A 131 4.54 -13.19 -5.65
C ARG A 131 4.22 -14.60 -5.15
N PRO A 132 3.17 -15.23 -5.69
CA PRO A 132 2.94 -16.66 -5.46
C PRO A 132 4.19 -17.49 -5.82
N ALA A 133 4.49 -18.49 -5.03
CA ALA A 133 5.61 -19.37 -5.26
C ALA A 133 5.25 -20.81 -4.87
N THR A 134 5.79 -21.77 -5.61
CA THR A 134 5.75 -23.18 -5.21
C THR A 134 6.89 -23.43 -4.23
N VAL A 135 6.55 -23.94 -3.06
CA VAL A 135 7.55 -24.36 -2.06
C VAL A 135 7.75 -25.87 -2.24
N THR A 136 8.93 -26.25 -2.71
CA THR A 136 9.34 -27.66 -2.79
C THR A 136 10.02 -28.05 -1.49
N GLY A 137 9.52 -29.10 -0.83
CA GLY A 137 10.20 -29.67 0.34
C GLY A 137 11.58 -30.18 -0.05
N ARG A 138 12.62 -29.86 0.71
CA ARG A 138 13.92 -30.56 0.58
C ARG A 138 13.69 -32.02 1.01
N ARG A 139 14.02 -32.95 0.12
CA ARG A 139 14.22 -34.36 0.48
C ARG A 139 15.48 -34.53 1.32
#